data_2cee34866e88d9d002ab2916450ea456
#
_entry.id   2cee34866e88d9d002ab2916450ea456
#
_cell.length_a   1.000
_cell.length_b   1.000
_cell.length_c   1.000
_cell.angle_alpha   90.00
_cell.angle_beta   90.00
_cell.angle_gamma   90.00
#
_symmetry.space_group_name_H-M   'P 1'
#
loop_
_entity.id
_entity.type
_entity.pdbx_description
1 polymer ?
#
loop_
_entity_poly.entity_id
_entity_poly.type
_entity_poly.pdbx_seq_one_letter_code
_entity_poly.pdbx_strand_id
1 'polypeptide(L)'
;MELLKLSEVKTISSIGGGPIGGGWTAFFLSKGFNVVSYLHDKNEEDVFMKIVNTAWKSLEKLGLAENASLKNLHITSELEKALNGVHFVQESAPENLELKQDLYSKMGRLLPNNIIISSSTSGFMMSEIQTRCSTPERTVIGHPFNPPYILPL
;
A
#
# COMPACT_ATOMS: atom_id res chain seq x y z
N MET A 1 -6.78 19.97 8.62
CA MET A 1 -6.63 19.03 7.49
C MET A 1 -7.98 18.34 7.26
N GLU A 2 -8.54 18.45 6.08
CA GLU A 2 -9.77 17.73 5.72
C GLU A 2 -9.37 16.45 5.00
N LEU A 3 -9.73 15.30 5.56
CA LEU A 3 -9.44 13.99 4.96
C LEU A 3 -10.41 13.69 3.82
N LEU A 4 -9.98 12.89 2.86
CA LEU A 4 -10.86 12.39 1.80
C LEU A 4 -11.96 11.50 2.38
N LYS A 5 -13.18 11.64 1.84
CA LYS A 5 -14.25 10.68 2.11
C LYS A 5 -13.93 9.35 1.41
N LEU A 6 -14.38 8.24 1.96
CA LEU A 6 -14.14 6.91 1.37
C LEU A 6 -14.63 6.84 -0.09
N SER A 7 -15.73 7.50 -0.43
CA SER A 7 -16.26 7.55 -1.81
C SER A 7 -15.34 8.28 -2.81
N GLU A 8 -14.40 9.09 -2.32
CA GLU A 8 -13.44 9.83 -3.15
C GLU A 8 -12.16 9.02 -3.39
N VAL A 9 -11.91 7.98 -2.58
CA VAL A 9 -10.76 7.09 -2.75
C VAL A 9 -10.98 6.21 -3.98
N LYS A 10 -10.11 6.35 -4.99
CA LYS A 10 -10.17 5.58 -6.25
C LYS A 10 -8.89 4.85 -6.55
N THR A 11 -7.75 5.43 -6.18
CA THR A 11 -6.42 4.90 -6.47
C THR A 11 -5.62 4.77 -5.18
N ILE A 12 -5.01 3.63 -4.96
CA ILE A 12 -4.22 3.30 -3.77
C ILE A 12 -2.80 2.99 -4.20
N SER A 13 -1.83 3.51 -3.45
CA SER A 13 -0.43 3.09 -3.57
C SER A 13 -0.14 1.98 -2.58
N SER A 14 0.40 0.86 -3.06
CA SER A 14 0.92 -0.25 -2.25
C SER A 14 2.44 -0.28 -2.34
N ILE A 15 3.11 -0.01 -1.23
CA ILE A 15 4.57 0.10 -1.17
C ILE A 15 5.15 -1.19 -0.59
N GLY A 16 5.91 -1.94 -1.41
CA GLY A 16 6.56 -3.18 -1.00
C GLY A 16 6.09 -4.41 -1.78
N GLY A 17 7.04 -5.23 -2.25
CA GLY A 17 6.81 -6.40 -3.11
C GLY A 17 6.67 -7.73 -2.37
N GLY A 18 6.73 -7.73 -1.04
CA GLY A 18 6.64 -8.95 -0.22
C GLY A 18 5.22 -9.52 -0.08
N PRO A 19 5.05 -10.61 0.69
CA PRO A 19 3.76 -11.26 0.88
C PRO A 19 2.67 -10.34 1.43
N ILE A 20 3.01 -9.42 2.32
CA ILE A 20 2.07 -8.45 2.89
C ILE A 20 1.66 -7.42 1.85
N GLY A 21 2.63 -6.81 1.14
CA GLY A 21 2.32 -5.82 0.09
C GLY A 21 1.54 -6.42 -1.08
N GLY A 22 1.91 -7.63 -1.54
CA GLY A 22 1.17 -8.34 -2.58
C GLY A 22 -0.24 -8.74 -2.14
N GLY A 23 -0.40 -9.13 -0.87
CA GLY A 23 -1.72 -9.44 -0.30
C GLY A 23 -2.63 -8.20 -0.22
N TRP A 24 -2.12 -7.05 0.25
CA TRP A 24 -2.85 -5.79 0.23
C TRP A 24 -3.22 -5.35 -1.19
N THR A 25 -2.28 -5.48 -2.14
CA THR A 25 -2.54 -5.18 -3.55
C THR A 25 -3.72 -5.99 -4.08
N ALA A 26 -3.72 -7.31 -3.88
CA ALA A 26 -4.82 -8.15 -4.30
C ALA A 26 -6.14 -7.78 -3.61
N PHE A 27 -6.10 -7.50 -2.31
CA PHE A 27 -7.27 -7.07 -1.54
C PHE A 27 -7.89 -5.78 -2.13
N PHE A 28 -7.10 -4.74 -2.33
CA PHE A 28 -7.60 -3.48 -2.88
C PHE A 28 -8.16 -3.64 -4.30
N LEU A 29 -7.47 -4.41 -5.15
CA LEU A 29 -7.97 -4.75 -6.49
C LEU A 29 -9.32 -5.48 -6.43
N SER A 30 -9.49 -6.40 -5.47
CA SER A 30 -10.74 -7.15 -5.28
C SER A 30 -11.93 -6.27 -4.87
N LYS A 31 -11.63 -5.10 -4.26
CA LYS A 31 -12.61 -4.08 -3.89
C LYS A 31 -12.85 -3.04 -5.00
N GLY A 32 -12.22 -3.21 -6.16
CA GLY A 32 -12.41 -2.37 -7.34
C GLY A 32 -11.59 -1.09 -7.37
N PHE A 33 -10.58 -0.95 -6.50
CA PHE A 33 -9.65 0.18 -6.56
C PHE A 33 -8.64 0.01 -7.69
N ASN A 34 -8.14 1.12 -8.23
CA ASN A 34 -6.91 1.13 -8.97
C ASN A 34 -5.74 1.05 -7.98
N VAL A 35 -4.74 0.23 -8.28
CA VAL A 35 -3.58 0.06 -7.40
C VAL A 35 -2.30 0.34 -8.16
N VAL A 36 -1.45 1.20 -7.59
CA VAL A 36 -0.08 1.42 -8.07
C VAL A 36 0.86 0.79 -7.05
N SER A 37 1.51 -0.31 -7.43
CA SER A 37 2.46 -1.02 -6.56
C SER A 37 3.89 -0.58 -6.84
N TYR A 38 4.56 -0.13 -5.78
CA TYR A 38 5.99 0.20 -5.81
C TYR A 38 6.81 -1.02 -5.41
N LEU A 39 7.67 -1.48 -6.31
CA LEU A 39 8.69 -2.49 -6.06
C LEU A 39 10.06 -1.83 -6.11
N HIS A 40 10.89 -2.07 -5.09
CA HIS A 40 12.23 -1.49 -5.04
C HIS A 40 13.11 -1.95 -6.21
N ASP A 41 12.97 -3.21 -6.62
CA ASP A 41 13.66 -3.81 -7.76
C ASP A 41 12.63 -4.38 -8.76
N LYS A 42 12.79 -4.05 -10.03
CA LYS A 42 11.97 -4.61 -11.13
C LYS A 42 12.05 -6.14 -11.23
N ASN A 43 13.16 -6.73 -10.81
CA ASN A 43 13.35 -8.18 -10.82
C ASN A 43 12.42 -8.90 -9.82
N GLU A 44 11.79 -8.17 -8.90
CA GLU A 44 10.80 -8.72 -7.95
C GLU A 44 9.42 -8.94 -8.59
N GLU A 45 9.15 -8.39 -9.78
CA GLU A 45 7.82 -8.35 -10.40
C GLU A 45 7.21 -9.75 -10.59
N ASP A 46 7.98 -10.72 -11.05
CA ASP A 46 7.49 -12.09 -11.26
C ASP A 46 7.08 -12.77 -9.95
N VAL A 47 7.84 -12.56 -8.88
CA VAL A 47 7.55 -13.09 -7.55
C VAL A 47 6.34 -12.40 -6.97
N PHE A 48 6.28 -11.08 -7.07
CA PHE A 48 5.17 -10.26 -6.64
C PHE A 48 3.86 -10.68 -7.34
N MET A 49 3.88 -10.85 -8.66
CA MET A 49 2.69 -11.29 -9.41
C MET A 49 2.23 -12.69 -9.03
N LYS A 50 3.14 -13.61 -8.66
CA LYS A 50 2.74 -14.93 -8.11
C LYS A 50 1.98 -14.78 -6.80
N ILE A 51 2.41 -13.87 -5.92
CA ILE A 51 1.73 -13.58 -4.65
C ILE A 51 0.33 -13.01 -4.93
N VAL A 52 0.24 -11.98 -5.78
CA VAL A 52 -1.02 -11.33 -6.15
C VAL A 52 -2.01 -12.34 -6.76
N ASN A 53 -1.55 -13.15 -7.72
CA ASN A 53 -2.39 -14.16 -8.38
C ASN A 53 -2.86 -15.26 -7.42
N THR A 54 -2.04 -15.65 -6.45
CA THR A 54 -2.42 -16.63 -5.42
C THR A 54 -3.52 -16.06 -4.52
N ALA A 55 -3.35 -14.82 -4.06
CA ALA A 55 -4.35 -14.11 -3.27
C ALA A 55 -5.65 -13.90 -4.06
N TRP A 56 -5.55 -13.54 -5.34
CA TRP A 56 -6.70 -13.30 -6.22
C TRP A 56 -7.61 -14.52 -6.33
N LYS A 57 -7.04 -15.73 -6.52
CA LYS A 57 -7.81 -16.98 -6.58
C LYS A 57 -8.64 -17.24 -5.30
N SER A 58 -8.13 -16.80 -4.16
CA SER A 58 -8.87 -16.91 -2.89
C SER A 58 -9.98 -15.87 -2.81
N LEU A 59 -9.69 -14.64 -3.26
CA LEU A 59 -10.64 -13.53 -3.28
C LEU A 59 -11.80 -13.77 -4.27
N GLU A 60 -11.56 -14.43 -5.42
CA GLU A 60 -12.61 -14.84 -6.34
C GLU A 60 -13.65 -15.76 -5.66
N LYS A 61 -13.21 -16.65 -4.76
CA LYS A 61 -14.11 -17.51 -3.99
C LYS A 61 -14.90 -16.76 -2.91
N LEU A 62 -14.35 -15.67 -2.39
CA LEU A 62 -14.98 -14.86 -1.36
C LEU A 62 -15.94 -13.80 -1.95
N GLY A 63 -15.84 -13.55 -3.24
CA GLY A 63 -16.62 -12.55 -3.96
C GLY A 63 -15.84 -11.27 -4.24
N LEU A 64 -15.88 -10.84 -5.50
CA LEU A 64 -15.23 -9.64 -6.00
C LEU A 64 -16.25 -8.51 -6.14
N ALA A 65 -15.79 -7.25 -6.01
CA ALA A 65 -16.59 -6.09 -6.39
C ALA A 65 -16.84 -6.10 -7.93
N GLU A 66 -17.92 -5.45 -8.37
CA GLU A 66 -18.33 -5.43 -9.78
C GLU A 66 -17.22 -4.95 -10.74
N ASN A 67 -16.45 -3.95 -10.31
CA ASN A 67 -15.34 -3.36 -11.07
C ASN A 67 -13.97 -3.92 -10.71
N ALA A 68 -13.90 -5.00 -9.92
CA ALA A 68 -12.64 -5.65 -9.54
C ALA A 68 -11.95 -6.26 -10.76
N SER A 69 -10.66 -5.95 -10.92
CA SER A 69 -9.86 -6.47 -12.04
C SER A 69 -8.38 -6.41 -11.73
N LEU A 70 -7.64 -7.45 -12.11
CA LEU A 70 -6.17 -7.42 -12.12
C LEU A 70 -5.61 -6.39 -13.12
N LYS A 71 -6.40 -5.97 -14.12
CA LYS A 71 -6.01 -4.91 -15.07
C LYS A 71 -5.92 -3.52 -14.43
N ASN A 72 -6.49 -3.35 -13.23
CA ASN A 72 -6.41 -2.11 -12.45
C ASN A 72 -5.07 -1.99 -11.69
N LEU A 73 -4.15 -2.95 -11.85
CA LEU A 73 -2.81 -2.94 -11.27
C LEU A 73 -1.81 -2.27 -12.20
N HIS A 74 -1.07 -1.31 -11.66
CA HIS A 74 0.14 -0.76 -12.28
C HIS A 74 1.33 -1.01 -11.37
N ILE A 75 2.46 -1.47 -11.92
CA ILE A 75 3.69 -1.74 -11.17
C ILE A 75 4.76 -0.76 -11.62
N THR A 76 5.51 -0.22 -10.67
CA THR A 76 6.62 0.70 -10.96
C THR A 76 7.74 0.56 -9.91
N SER A 77 8.98 0.86 -10.32
CA SER A 77 10.13 1.00 -9.43
C SER A 77 10.51 2.46 -9.15
N GLU A 78 9.65 3.40 -9.55
CA GLU A 78 9.85 4.83 -9.32
C GLU A 78 8.84 5.29 -8.27
N LEU A 79 9.32 5.69 -7.09
CA LEU A 79 8.46 6.06 -5.95
C LEU A 79 7.55 7.25 -6.31
N GLU A 80 8.05 8.25 -7.02
CA GLU A 80 7.28 9.41 -7.45
C GLU A 80 6.08 9.01 -8.31
N LYS A 81 6.27 8.04 -9.21
CA LYS A 81 5.18 7.52 -10.04
C LYS A 81 4.17 6.74 -9.20
N ALA A 82 4.65 5.98 -8.22
CA ALA A 82 3.77 5.21 -7.33
C ALA A 82 2.89 6.10 -6.45
N LEU A 83 3.32 7.33 -6.18
CA LEU A 83 2.63 8.27 -5.30
C LEU A 83 1.81 9.33 -6.05
N ASN A 84 1.94 9.39 -7.38
CA ASN A 84 1.28 10.43 -8.17
C ASN A 84 -0.23 10.16 -8.30
N GLY A 85 -1.05 11.11 -7.84
CA GLY A 85 -2.51 11.06 -7.99
C GLY A 85 -3.20 9.96 -7.16
N VAL A 86 -2.54 9.43 -6.12
CA VAL A 86 -3.14 8.42 -5.23
C VAL A 86 -3.91 9.08 -4.09
N HIS A 87 -4.84 8.33 -3.50
CA HIS A 87 -5.77 8.79 -2.47
C HIS A 87 -5.53 8.14 -1.11
N PHE A 88 -4.70 7.09 -1.07
CA PHE A 88 -4.30 6.37 0.14
C PHE A 88 -2.99 5.62 -0.14
N VAL A 89 -2.16 5.45 0.87
CA VAL A 89 -0.91 4.68 0.79
C VAL A 89 -0.90 3.60 1.86
N GLN A 90 -0.65 2.35 1.46
CA GLN A 90 -0.34 1.23 2.36
C GLN A 90 1.13 0.85 2.20
N GLU A 91 1.92 1.06 3.23
CA GLU A 91 3.34 0.74 3.26
C GLU A 91 3.56 -0.63 3.91
N SER A 92 4.27 -1.50 3.20
CA SER A 92 4.66 -2.86 3.60
C SER A 92 6.13 -3.15 3.21
N ALA A 93 6.98 -2.13 3.33
CA ALA A 93 8.42 -2.26 3.09
C ALA A 93 9.10 -3.11 4.19
N PRO A 94 10.34 -3.59 3.98
CA PRO A 94 11.06 -4.38 4.96
C PRO A 94 11.09 -3.73 6.36
N GLU A 95 11.11 -4.58 7.40
CA GLU A 95 11.05 -4.16 8.81
C GLU A 95 12.43 -3.62 9.25
N ASN A 96 12.75 -2.43 8.76
CA ASN A 96 13.95 -1.66 9.05
C ASN A 96 13.56 -0.21 9.33
N LEU A 97 13.86 0.29 10.54
CA LEU A 97 13.42 1.60 11.00
C LEU A 97 13.98 2.75 10.14
N GLU A 98 15.25 2.71 9.83
CA GLU A 98 15.90 3.77 9.04
C GLU A 98 15.32 3.85 7.62
N LEU A 99 15.15 2.69 6.97
CA LEU A 99 14.50 2.60 5.66
C LEU A 99 13.08 3.17 5.70
N LYS A 100 12.29 2.82 6.72
CA LYS A 100 10.93 3.35 6.88
C LYS A 100 10.95 4.87 7.11
N GLN A 101 11.84 5.38 7.98
CA GLN A 101 11.97 6.82 8.20
C GLN A 101 12.33 7.58 6.93
N ASP A 102 13.24 7.08 6.11
CA ASP A 102 13.61 7.69 4.83
C ASP A 102 12.45 7.65 3.83
N LEU A 103 11.73 6.53 3.78
CA LEU A 103 10.55 6.39 2.94
C LEU A 103 9.44 7.37 3.35
N TYR A 104 9.14 7.48 4.65
CA TYR A 104 8.15 8.41 5.18
C TYR A 104 8.56 9.88 4.99
N SER A 105 9.86 10.18 5.06
CA SER A 105 10.39 11.51 4.71
C SER A 105 10.10 11.87 3.24
N LYS A 106 10.27 10.91 2.32
CA LYS A 106 9.97 11.11 0.89
C LYS A 106 8.46 11.23 0.65
N MET A 107 7.67 10.31 1.20
CA MET A 107 6.21 10.32 1.06
C MET A 107 5.60 11.59 1.64
N GLY A 108 6.10 12.07 2.78
CA GLY A 108 5.65 13.32 3.40
C GLY A 108 5.80 14.54 2.50
N ARG A 109 6.87 14.59 1.69
CA ARG A 109 7.12 15.70 0.74
C ARG A 109 6.35 15.57 -0.57
N LEU A 110 6.12 14.34 -1.04
CA LEU A 110 5.55 14.08 -2.37
C LEU A 110 4.03 14.08 -2.39
N LEU A 111 3.41 13.70 -1.28
CA LEU A 111 1.96 13.53 -1.21
C LEU A 111 1.25 14.80 -0.70
N PRO A 112 0.04 15.10 -1.19
CA PRO A 112 -0.83 16.11 -0.58
C PRO A 112 -1.13 15.80 0.89
N ASN A 113 -1.36 16.84 1.71
CA ASN A 113 -1.52 16.70 3.17
C ASN A 113 -2.77 15.92 3.61
N ASN A 114 -3.74 15.71 2.72
CA ASN A 114 -4.98 14.99 3.00
C ASN A 114 -4.90 13.48 2.68
N ILE A 115 -3.73 12.97 2.24
CA ILE A 115 -3.53 11.56 1.92
C ILE A 115 -2.97 10.82 3.14
N ILE A 116 -3.70 9.84 3.63
CA ILE A 116 -3.26 8.98 4.74
C ILE A 116 -2.17 8.03 4.27
N ILE A 117 -1.14 7.86 5.11
CA ILE A 117 -0.06 6.89 4.95
C ILE A 117 -0.16 5.87 6.08
N SER A 118 -0.53 4.65 5.73
CA SER A 118 -0.65 3.52 6.66
C SER A 118 0.55 2.60 6.57
N SER A 119 1.06 2.10 7.69
CA SER A 119 2.14 1.12 7.73
C SER A 119 1.65 -0.25 8.19
N SER A 120 2.13 -1.31 7.54
CA SER A 120 1.91 -2.70 7.96
C SER A 120 2.90 -3.18 9.03
N THR A 121 3.72 -2.31 9.59
CA THR A 121 4.72 -2.69 10.59
C THR A 121 4.08 -3.36 11.81
N SER A 122 4.73 -4.39 12.33
CA SER A 122 4.36 -5.05 13.59
C SER A 122 5.30 -4.70 14.76
N GLY A 123 6.49 -4.18 14.46
CA GLY A 123 7.57 -4.01 15.44
C GLY A 123 7.88 -2.58 15.84
N PHE A 124 7.47 -1.58 15.06
CA PHE A 124 7.79 -0.17 15.32
C PHE A 124 6.55 0.64 15.65
N MET A 125 6.71 1.60 16.56
CA MET A 125 5.67 2.61 16.80
C MET A 125 5.64 3.63 15.67
N MET A 126 4.47 4.13 15.32
CA MET A 126 4.38 5.18 14.28
C MET A 126 5.16 6.43 14.68
N SER A 127 5.21 6.78 15.98
CA SER A 127 6.01 7.88 16.51
C SER A 127 7.53 7.75 16.22
N GLU A 128 8.03 6.54 16.00
CA GLU A 128 9.44 6.30 15.60
C GLU A 128 9.61 6.41 14.09
N ILE A 129 8.68 5.82 13.33
CA ILE A 129 8.73 5.81 11.85
C ILE A 129 8.59 7.22 11.29
N GLN A 130 7.67 8.02 11.84
CA GLN A 130 7.31 9.33 11.31
C GLN A 130 8.28 10.46 11.66
N THR A 131 9.36 10.21 12.39
CA THR A 131 10.26 11.24 12.91
C THR A 131 10.85 12.16 11.84
N ARG A 132 11.01 11.66 10.61
CA ARG A 132 11.50 12.44 9.45
C ARG A 132 10.38 12.84 8.49
N CYS A 133 9.12 12.54 8.79
CA CYS A 133 7.98 12.88 7.95
C CYS A 133 7.59 14.34 8.16
N SER A 134 7.39 15.10 7.07
CA SER A 134 6.96 16.50 7.15
C SER A 134 5.49 16.68 7.55
N THR A 135 4.71 15.59 7.49
CA THR A 135 3.26 15.57 7.77
C THR A 135 2.92 14.34 8.63
N PRO A 136 3.45 14.26 9.87
CA PRO A 136 3.29 13.09 10.73
C PRO A 136 1.83 12.84 11.14
N GLU A 137 0.99 13.89 11.17
CA GLU A 137 -0.42 13.84 11.58
C GLU A 137 -1.32 12.99 10.68
N ARG A 138 -0.83 12.60 9.49
CA ARG A 138 -1.56 11.72 8.54
C ARG A 138 -1.02 10.31 8.46
N THR A 139 -0.14 9.94 9.38
CA THR A 139 0.47 8.62 9.42
C THR A 139 -0.19 7.74 10.48
N VAL A 140 -0.37 6.45 10.18
CA VAL A 140 -1.07 5.51 11.07
C VAL A 140 -0.51 4.09 10.92
N ILE A 141 -0.63 3.27 11.95
CA ILE A 141 -0.39 1.83 11.85
C ILE A 141 -1.69 1.16 11.38
N GLY A 142 -1.63 0.46 10.26
CA GLY A 142 -2.67 -0.40 9.72
C GLY A 142 -2.11 -1.82 9.57
N HIS A 143 -1.80 -2.46 10.71
CA HIS A 143 -1.17 -3.78 10.75
C HIS A 143 -2.21 -4.87 10.47
N PRO A 144 -2.07 -5.64 9.36
CA PRO A 144 -2.99 -6.72 9.05
C PRO A 144 -2.64 -8.00 9.80
N PHE A 145 -3.60 -8.91 9.90
CA PHE A 145 -3.26 -10.32 10.09
C PHE A 145 -2.77 -10.93 8.77
N ASN A 146 -1.92 -11.95 8.84
CA ASN A 146 -1.43 -12.66 7.64
C ASN A 146 -2.33 -13.89 7.37
N PRO A 147 -2.92 -14.04 6.19
CA PRO A 147 -2.73 -13.21 4.99
C PRO A 147 -3.68 -11.99 4.94
N PRO A 148 -3.19 -10.80 4.57
CA PRO A 148 -3.96 -9.54 4.63
C PRO A 148 -5.19 -9.51 3.72
N TYR A 149 -5.20 -10.28 2.65
CA TYR A 149 -6.35 -10.37 1.75
C TYR A 149 -7.53 -11.18 2.32
N ILE A 150 -7.33 -11.93 3.40
CA ILE A 150 -8.40 -12.64 4.14
C ILE A 150 -8.78 -11.90 5.40
N LEU A 151 -7.79 -11.38 6.11
CA LEU A 151 -7.93 -10.73 7.42
C LEU A 151 -7.21 -9.37 7.37
N PRO A 152 -7.79 -8.37 6.68
CA PRO A 152 -7.10 -7.10 6.45
C PRO A 152 -6.80 -6.31 7.73
N LEU A 153 -7.69 -6.30 8.70
CA LEU A 153 -7.57 -5.67 10.03
C LEU A 153 -8.46 -6.38 11.05
#